data_4d8c37f72b0b3f14e58f91894c8882ac
#
_entry.id   4d8c37f72b0b3f14e58f91894c8882ac
#
_cell.length_a   1.000
_cell.length_b   1.000
_cell.length_c   1.000
_cell.angle_alpha   90.00
_cell.angle_beta   90.00
_cell.angle_gamma   90.00
#
_symmetry.space_group_name_H-M   'P 1'
#
loop_
_entity.id
_entity.type
_entity.pdbx_description
1 polymer ?
#
loop_
_entity_poly.entity_id
_entity_poly.type
_entity_poly.pdbx_seq_one_letter_code
_entity_poly.pdbx_strand_id
1 'polypeptide(L)'
;MYARPKRQLKYSRRKRYVPDIHKIINRPEHINNRQEFGHFEADLTFFKASRNGNLAVLVERLSRKSFIIKNNNKRSIPTMLNLLKIGKPLPAKTIKSITFDNGGEFKQFGLLGLQGTKVFFCDPGAPYQKGQVERTNALLHKFIPKQSNFHSISDHHVHSAQEKLNNLPRKCLNFLTPHEAWFIHSSHSVALHP
;
A
#
# COMPACT_ATOMS: atom_id res chain seq x y z
N MET A 1 10.71 -13.09 -52.51
CA MET A 1 10.94 -13.86 -51.27
C MET A 1 10.59 -12.96 -50.09
N TYR A 2 9.44 -13.17 -49.47
CA TYR A 2 9.03 -12.42 -48.27
C TYR A 2 9.59 -13.13 -47.03
N ALA A 3 10.50 -12.49 -46.30
CA ALA A 3 11.00 -13.02 -45.04
C ALA A 3 9.91 -13.01 -43.97
N ARG A 4 9.60 -14.16 -43.36
CA ARG A 4 8.67 -14.27 -42.23
C ARG A 4 9.23 -13.52 -41.01
N PRO A 5 8.43 -12.69 -40.31
CA PRO A 5 8.90 -12.02 -39.11
C PRO A 5 9.25 -13.06 -38.04
N LYS A 6 10.45 -12.91 -37.45
CA LYS A 6 10.90 -13.76 -36.33
C LYS A 6 9.92 -13.60 -35.15
N ARG A 7 9.30 -14.69 -34.76
CA ARG A 7 8.45 -14.81 -33.55
C ARG A 7 9.30 -14.42 -32.35
N GLN A 8 9.05 -13.25 -31.77
CA GLN A 8 9.65 -12.88 -30.47
C GLN A 8 9.17 -13.89 -29.44
N LEU A 9 10.09 -14.67 -28.88
CA LEU A 9 9.86 -15.52 -27.73
C LEU A 9 9.37 -14.62 -26.59
N LYS A 10 8.08 -14.69 -26.26
CA LYS A 10 7.55 -14.08 -25.03
C LYS A 10 8.22 -14.79 -23.86
N TYR A 11 9.18 -14.13 -23.25
CA TYR A 11 9.77 -14.55 -22.00
C TYR A 11 8.63 -14.69 -20.98
N SER A 12 8.22 -15.91 -20.68
CA SER A 12 7.27 -16.23 -19.63
C SER A 12 7.90 -15.72 -18.32
N ARG A 13 7.40 -14.63 -17.77
CA ARG A 13 7.81 -14.17 -16.44
C ARG A 13 7.49 -15.30 -15.48
N ARG A 14 8.54 -15.96 -14.95
CA ARG A 14 8.36 -16.98 -13.91
C ARG A 14 7.46 -16.40 -12.83
N LYS A 15 6.31 -17.04 -12.57
CA LYS A 15 5.41 -16.64 -11.47
C LYS A 15 6.24 -16.69 -10.19
N ARG A 16 6.19 -15.59 -9.43
CA ARG A 16 6.82 -15.55 -8.12
C ARG A 16 6.19 -16.60 -7.23
N TYR A 17 6.99 -17.43 -6.59
CA TYR A 17 6.52 -18.30 -5.52
C TYR A 17 6.24 -17.46 -4.28
N VAL A 18 5.02 -17.51 -3.81
CA VAL A 18 4.59 -16.93 -2.52
C VAL A 18 4.27 -18.11 -1.61
N PRO A 19 4.99 -18.25 -0.47
CA PRO A 19 4.68 -19.30 0.50
C PRO A 19 3.21 -19.26 0.92
N ASP A 20 2.60 -20.42 1.16
CA ASP A 20 1.16 -20.53 1.43
C ASP A 20 0.71 -19.67 2.60
N ILE A 21 1.52 -19.58 3.67
CA ILE A 21 1.23 -18.76 4.84
C ILE A 21 1.00 -17.27 4.51
N HIS A 22 1.54 -16.79 3.39
CA HIS A 22 1.40 -15.42 2.92
C HIS A 22 0.33 -15.22 1.85
N LYS A 23 -0.34 -16.29 1.40
CA LYS A 23 -1.45 -16.16 0.43
C LYS A 23 -2.67 -15.55 1.10
N ILE A 24 -3.40 -14.72 0.35
CA ILE A 24 -4.57 -14.01 0.87
C ILE A 24 -5.67 -14.94 1.40
N ILE A 25 -5.76 -16.15 0.86
CA ILE A 25 -6.72 -17.17 1.32
C ILE A 25 -6.52 -17.53 2.79
N ASN A 26 -5.29 -17.41 3.30
CA ASN A 26 -4.93 -17.69 4.69
C ASN A 26 -5.01 -16.43 5.59
N ARG A 27 -5.50 -15.31 5.05
CA ARG A 27 -5.73 -14.10 5.85
C ARG A 27 -6.98 -14.30 6.71
N PRO A 28 -6.87 -14.17 8.05
CA PRO A 28 -7.97 -14.36 8.98
C PRO A 28 -9.22 -13.57 8.62
N GLU A 29 -10.39 -14.13 8.93
CA GLU A 29 -11.69 -13.55 8.54
C GLU A 29 -11.95 -12.19 9.19
N HIS A 30 -11.56 -12.00 10.46
CA HIS A 30 -11.68 -10.71 11.15
C HIS A 30 -10.91 -9.59 10.43
N ILE A 31 -9.79 -9.93 9.78
CA ILE A 31 -9.04 -8.98 8.92
C ILE A 31 -9.84 -8.72 7.64
N ASN A 32 -10.40 -9.77 7.00
CA ASN A 32 -11.19 -9.62 5.79
C ASN A 32 -12.39 -8.69 6.02
N ASN A 33 -13.09 -8.88 7.13
CA ASN A 33 -14.29 -8.14 7.52
C ASN A 33 -14.00 -6.78 8.16
N ARG A 34 -12.71 -6.37 8.25
CA ARG A 34 -12.29 -5.08 8.83
C ARG A 34 -12.81 -4.88 10.24
N GLN A 35 -12.74 -5.91 11.08
CA GLN A 35 -13.19 -5.86 12.47
C GLN A 35 -12.07 -5.45 13.43
N GLU A 36 -10.83 -5.44 12.97
CA GLU A 36 -9.66 -5.14 13.77
C GLU A 36 -8.84 -4.01 13.17
N PHE A 37 -8.35 -3.11 14.02
CA PHE A 37 -7.44 -2.02 13.66
C PHE A 37 -5.99 -2.54 13.51
N GLY A 38 -5.23 -1.89 12.63
CA GLY A 38 -3.81 -2.18 12.43
C GLY A 38 -3.52 -3.08 11.22
N HIS A 39 -4.47 -3.28 10.33
CA HIS A 39 -4.31 -4.04 9.09
C HIS A 39 -4.30 -3.11 7.88
N PHE A 40 -3.27 -3.21 7.05
CA PHE A 40 -3.02 -2.27 5.98
C PHE A 40 -3.05 -2.92 4.59
N GLU A 41 -3.31 -2.11 3.59
CA GLU A 41 -3.07 -2.40 2.17
C GLU A 41 -1.98 -1.47 1.67
N ALA A 42 -1.04 -1.98 0.88
CA ALA A 42 0.03 -1.17 0.29
C ALA A 42 0.09 -1.31 -1.22
N ASP A 43 0.45 -0.22 -1.88
CA ASP A 43 0.61 -0.13 -3.33
C ASP A 43 1.64 0.93 -3.71
N LEU A 44 2.15 0.85 -4.94
CA LEU A 44 2.95 1.91 -5.54
C LEU A 44 2.14 2.60 -6.64
N THR A 45 1.99 3.92 -6.54
CA THR A 45 1.39 4.69 -7.63
C THR A 45 2.46 5.39 -8.46
N PHE A 46 2.39 5.21 -9.79
CA PHE A 46 3.39 5.68 -10.74
C PHE A 46 2.90 6.90 -11.52
N PHE A 47 3.85 7.70 -12.00
CA PHE A 47 3.61 8.89 -12.81
C PHE A 47 4.04 8.66 -14.26
N LYS A 48 3.29 9.18 -15.23
CA LYS A 48 3.54 8.96 -16.66
C LYS A 48 4.91 9.47 -17.11
N ALA A 49 5.38 10.57 -16.54
CA ALA A 49 6.67 11.18 -16.89
C ALA A 49 7.86 10.61 -16.11
N SER A 50 7.67 9.54 -15.32
CA SER A 50 8.75 8.93 -14.54
C SER A 50 8.86 7.43 -14.81
N ARG A 51 10.07 6.97 -15.10
CA ARG A 51 10.34 5.52 -15.28
C ARG A 51 10.36 4.75 -13.96
N ASN A 52 10.83 5.37 -12.89
CA ASN A 52 11.13 4.69 -11.62
C ASN A 52 10.52 5.36 -10.39
N GLY A 53 10.32 6.69 -10.44
CA GLY A 53 9.76 7.45 -9.33
C GLY A 53 8.27 7.12 -9.13
N ASN A 54 7.89 6.92 -7.87
CA ASN A 54 6.53 6.57 -7.49
C ASN A 54 6.24 7.06 -6.06
N LEU A 55 4.99 7.01 -5.67
CA LEU A 55 4.60 7.17 -4.28
C LEU A 55 4.23 5.81 -3.72
N ALA A 56 4.83 5.44 -2.59
CA ALA A 56 4.40 4.30 -1.79
C ALA A 56 3.22 4.75 -0.92
N VAL A 57 2.10 4.07 -1.08
CA VAL A 57 0.83 4.37 -0.40
C VAL A 57 0.48 3.21 0.50
N LEU A 58 0.30 3.48 1.78
CA LEU A 58 -0.10 2.54 2.81
C LEU A 58 -1.42 3.01 3.41
N VAL A 59 -2.46 2.18 3.40
CA VAL A 59 -3.81 2.54 3.87
C VAL A 59 -4.25 1.58 4.95
N GLU A 60 -4.61 2.10 6.12
CA GLU A 60 -5.22 1.29 7.18
C GLU A 60 -6.68 0.96 6.81
N ARG A 61 -7.05 -0.31 6.96
CA ARG A 61 -8.28 -0.86 6.38
C ARG A 61 -9.55 -0.47 7.11
N LEU A 62 -9.50 -0.21 8.41
CA LEU A 62 -10.65 0.16 9.21
C LEU A 62 -10.90 1.67 9.15
N SER A 63 -9.91 2.46 9.51
CA SER A 63 -9.98 3.94 9.55
C SER A 63 -9.84 4.64 8.21
N ARG A 64 -9.33 3.94 7.17
CA ARG A 64 -8.98 4.52 5.86
C ARG A 64 -7.82 5.53 5.92
N LYS A 65 -7.14 5.64 7.06
CA LYS A 65 -5.97 6.51 7.22
C LYS A 65 -4.90 6.12 6.23
N SER A 66 -4.42 7.12 5.50
CA SER A 66 -3.43 6.95 4.44
C SER A 66 -2.10 7.55 4.85
N PHE A 67 -1.03 6.82 4.58
CA PHE A 67 0.35 7.27 4.72
C PHE A 67 1.01 7.20 3.35
N ILE A 68 1.66 8.27 2.93
CA ILE A 68 2.21 8.39 1.59
C ILE A 68 3.65 8.87 1.71
N ILE A 69 4.56 8.18 1.03
CA ILE A 69 5.97 8.54 1.00
C ILE A 69 6.50 8.53 -0.43
N LYS A 70 7.33 9.52 -0.74
CA LYS A 70 8.02 9.58 -2.03
C LYS A 70 9.07 8.47 -2.13
N ASN A 71 9.03 7.72 -3.22
CA ASN A 71 9.92 6.59 -3.48
C ASN A 71 10.61 6.76 -4.84
N ASN A 72 11.92 6.99 -4.83
CA ASN A 72 12.68 7.36 -6.04
C ASN A 72 12.91 6.18 -6.99
N ASN A 73 12.64 4.96 -6.58
CA ASN A 73 12.75 3.78 -7.43
C ASN A 73 11.79 2.67 -6.97
N LYS A 74 11.58 1.67 -7.85
CA LYS A 74 10.72 0.51 -7.59
C LYS A 74 11.49 -0.74 -7.12
N ARG A 75 12.74 -0.58 -6.67
CA ARG A 75 13.51 -1.71 -6.13
C ARG A 75 12.94 -2.14 -4.79
N SER A 76 12.96 -3.43 -4.52
CA SER A 76 12.28 -4.00 -3.36
C SER A 76 12.85 -3.52 -2.03
N ILE A 77 14.17 -3.49 -1.85
CA ILE A 77 14.78 -3.05 -0.59
C ILE A 77 14.41 -1.59 -0.25
N PRO A 78 14.63 -0.58 -1.12
CA PRO A 78 14.21 0.79 -0.84
C PRO A 78 12.72 0.93 -0.56
N THR A 79 11.87 0.19 -1.28
CA THR A 79 10.42 0.21 -1.06
C THR A 79 10.08 -0.29 0.35
N MET A 80 10.66 -1.42 0.78
CA MET A 80 10.43 -1.94 2.13
C MET A 80 10.97 -0.99 3.21
N LEU A 81 12.14 -0.41 3.02
CA LEU A 81 12.70 0.59 3.97
C LEU A 81 11.80 1.83 4.08
N ASN A 82 11.18 2.28 3.00
CA ASN A 82 10.23 3.39 3.03
C ASN A 82 8.94 3.01 3.78
N LEU A 83 8.42 1.80 3.61
CA LEU A 83 7.28 1.32 4.40
C LEU A 83 7.63 1.22 5.91
N LEU A 84 8.82 0.75 6.24
CA LEU A 84 9.31 0.74 7.62
C LEU A 84 9.43 2.14 8.23
N LYS A 85 9.85 3.15 7.43
CA LYS A 85 9.88 4.56 7.87
C LYS A 85 8.49 5.09 8.23
N ILE A 86 7.44 4.68 7.50
CA ILE A 86 6.05 5.03 7.83
C ILE A 86 5.67 4.47 9.20
N GLY A 87 6.08 3.24 9.51
CA GLY A 87 5.77 2.59 10.78
C GLY A 87 6.53 3.16 11.98
N LYS A 88 7.73 3.74 11.76
CA LYS A 88 8.63 4.16 12.83
C LYS A 88 8.02 5.15 13.83
N PRO A 89 7.25 6.20 13.45
CA PRO A 89 6.63 7.14 14.37
C PRO A 89 5.35 6.60 15.02
N LEU A 90 4.85 5.44 14.60
CA LEU A 90 3.64 4.84 15.15
C LEU A 90 3.97 4.04 16.42
N PRO A 91 3.02 3.91 17.36
CA PRO A 91 3.20 3.04 18.52
C PRO A 91 3.59 1.63 18.11
N ALA A 92 4.37 0.95 18.93
CA ALA A 92 4.78 -0.43 18.67
C ALA A 92 3.57 -1.32 18.39
N LYS A 93 3.72 -2.28 17.46
CA LYS A 93 2.66 -3.21 17.05
C LYS A 93 1.41 -2.58 16.38
N THR A 94 1.42 -1.27 16.07
CA THR A 94 0.33 -0.64 15.32
C THR A 94 0.13 -1.30 13.95
N ILE A 95 1.21 -1.68 13.26
CA ILE A 95 1.13 -2.37 11.96
C ILE A 95 1.14 -3.88 12.18
N LYS A 96 -0.04 -4.46 12.35
CA LYS A 96 -0.23 -5.91 12.58
C LYS A 96 -0.06 -6.72 11.30
N SER A 97 -0.57 -6.22 10.17
CA SER A 97 -0.36 -6.86 8.87
C SER A 97 -0.40 -5.87 7.71
N ILE A 98 0.26 -6.25 6.62
CA ILE A 98 0.18 -5.52 5.34
C ILE A 98 -0.18 -6.49 4.22
N THR A 99 -1.13 -6.10 3.36
CA THR A 99 -1.52 -6.83 2.16
C THR A 99 -0.93 -6.15 0.92
N PHE A 100 -0.23 -6.93 0.09
CA PHE A 100 0.38 -6.51 -1.17
C PHE A 100 -0.24 -7.23 -2.38
N ASP A 101 0.03 -6.73 -3.57
CA ASP A 101 -0.04 -7.56 -4.77
C ASP A 101 1.27 -8.35 -4.97
N ASN A 102 1.32 -9.11 -6.09
CA ASN A 102 2.50 -9.92 -6.42
C ASN A 102 3.61 -9.12 -7.13
N GLY A 103 3.68 -7.80 -6.97
CA GLY A 103 4.70 -6.94 -7.56
C GLY A 103 6.13 -7.32 -7.14
N GLY A 104 7.07 -7.14 -8.07
CA GLY A 104 8.49 -7.42 -7.81
C GLY A 104 9.10 -6.49 -6.74
N GLU A 105 8.51 -5.32 -6.56
CA GLU A 105 8.85 -4.32 -5.56
C GLU A 105 8.61 -4.78 -4.11
N PHE A 106 7.79 -5.82 -3.91
CA PHE A 106 7.47 -6.37 -2.59
C PHE A 106 8.21 -7.68 -2.28
N LYS A 107 9.26 -8.04 -3.05
CA LYS A 107 10.01 -9.29 -2.85
C LYS A 107 10.70 -9.42 -1.50
N GLN A 108 11.18 -8.31 -0.95
CA GLN A 108 11.92 -8.28 0.32
C GLN A 108 10.99 -8.04 1.53
N PHE A 109 9.75 -8.51 1.44
CA PHE A 109 8.73 -8.37 2.50
C PHE A 109 9.17 -8.97 3.85
N GLY A 110 10.11 -9.91 3.86
CA GLY A 110 10.69 -10.47 5.08
C GLY A 110 11.26 -9.41 6.04
N LEU A 111 11.68 -8.24 5.51
CA LEU A 111 12.14 -7.12 6.33
C LEU A 111 11.03 -6.59 7.26
N LEU A 112 9.76 -6.66 6.85
CA LEU A 112 8.61 -6.27 7.67
C LEU A 112 8.34 -7.29 8.79
N GLY A 113 8.59 -8.57 8.51
CA GLY A 113 8.45 -9.65 9.47
C GLY A 113 9.40 -9.51 10.68
N LEU A 114 10.55 -8.85 10.50
CA LEU A 114 11.47 -8.57 11.60
C LEU A 114 10.85 -7.66 12.69
N GLN A 115 9.80 -6.92 12.38
CA GLN A 115 9.02 -6.11 13.31
C GLN A 115 7.72 -6.78 13.77
N GLY A 116 7.54 -8.08 13.49
CA GLY A 116 6.33 -8.82 13.83
C GLY A 116 5.13 -8.57 12.90
N THR A 117 5.29 -7.80 11.83
CA THR A 117 4.23 -7.51 10.86
C THR A 117 3.95 -8.73 9.98
N LYS A 118 2.72 -9.24 10.00
CA LYS A 118 2.27 -10.31 9.08
C LYS A 118 2.11 -9.74 7.66
N VAL A 119 2.42 -10.56 6.66
CA VAL A 119 2.31 -10.15 5.25
C VAL A 119 1.39 -11.09 4.49
N PHE A 120 0.50 -10.52 3.68
CA PHE A 120 -0.39 -11.26 2.80
C PHE A 120 -0.24 -10.76 1.36
N PHE A 121 -0.39 -11.67 0.39
CA PHE A 121 -0.35 -11.36 -1.04
C PHE A 121 -1.67 -11.71 -1.69
N CYS A 122 -2.20 -10.77 -2.46
CA CYS A 122 -3.37 -11.00 -3.29
C CYS A 122 -3.12 -12.08 -4.34
N ASP A 123 -4.17 -12.71 -4.82
CA ASP A 123 -4.09 -13.60 -5.96
C ASP A 123 -3.69 -12.81 -7.23
N PRO A 124 -2.97 -13.45 -8.16
CA PRO A 124 -2.66 -12.83 -9.43
C PRO A 124 -3.94 -12.44 -10.20
N GLY A 125 -4.04 -11.18 -10.60
CA GLY A 125 -5.20 -10.67 -11.35
C GLY A 125 -6.45 -10.39 -10.51
N ALA A 126 -6.33 -10.33 -9.18
CA ALA A 126 -7.44 -10.06 -8.26
C ALA A 126 -7.33 -8.66 -7.58
N PRO A 127 -7.45 -7.55 -8.33
CA PRO A 127 -7.31 -6.20 -7.77
C PRO A 127 -8.33 -5.89 -6.68
N TYR A 128 -9.53 -6.46 -6.74
CA TYR A 128 -10.59 -6.27 -5.75
C TYR A 128 -10.17 -6.67 -4.32
N GLN A 129 -9.16 -7.53 -4.16
CA GLN A 129 -8.64 -7.96 -2.86
C GLN A 129 -7.86 -6.86 -2.11
N LYS A 130 -7.47 -5.78 -2.80
CA LYS A 130 -6.86 -4.56 -2.23
C LYS A 130 -7.55 -3.27 -2.75
N GLY A 131 -8.85 -3.31 -2.93
CA GLY A 131 -9.64 -2.21 -3.48
C GLY A 131 -9.57 -0.90 -2.68
N GLN A 132 -9.15 -0.95 -1.39
CA GLN A 132 -9.07 0.25 -0.57
C GLN A 132 -7.87 1.13 -0.99
N VAL A 133 -6.70 0.57 -1.17
CA VAL A 133 -5.52 1.34 -1.59
C VAL A 133 -5.68 1.81 -3.03
N GLU A 134 -6.34 1.04 -3.91
CA GLU A 134 -6.64 1.46 -5.28
C GLU A 134 -7.57 2.69 -5.31
N ARG A 135 -8.63 2.69 -4.48
CA ARG A 135 -9.50 3.85 -4.32
C ARG A 135 -8.77 5.07 -3.78
N THR A 136 -7.85 4.86 -2.84
CA THR A 136 -7.01 5.92 -2.28
C THR A 136 -6.08 6.49 -3.35
N ASN A 137 -5.46 5.65 -4.18
CA ASN A 137 -4.64 6.09 -5.31
C ASN A 137 -5.44 6.92 -6.32
N ALA A 138 -6.68 6.52 -6.62
CA ALA A 138 -7.57 7.29 -7.49
C ALA A 138 -7.89 8.68 -6.92
N LEU A 139 -8.11 8.78 -5.61
CA LEU A 139 -8.34 10.06 -4.94
C LEU A 139 -7.06 10.90 -4.84
N LEU A 140 -5.91 10.28 -4.58
CA LEU A 140 -4.61 10.95 -4.54
C LEU A 140 -4.31 11.67 -5.86
N HIS A 141 -4.68 11.07 -6.99
CA HIS A 141 -4.47 11.67 -8.31
C HIS A 141 -5.36 12.90 -8.60
N LYS A 142 -6.33 13.23 -7.74
CA LYS A 142 -7.02 14.52 -7.78
C LYS A 142 -6.15 15.66 -7.22
N PHE A 143 -5.22 15.34 -6.32
CA PHE A 143 -4.29 16.30 -5.71
C PHE A 143 -2.91 16.30 -6.36
N ILE A 144 -2.47 15.14 -6.82
CA ILE A 144 -1.21 14.95 -7.56
C ILE A 144 -1.53 14.18 -8.85
N PRO A 145 -1.81 14.86 -9.96
CA PRO A 145 -2.19 14.23 -11.22
C PRO A 145 -1.13 13.26 -11.75
N LYS A 146 -1.56 12.16 -12.38
CA LYS A 146 -0.65 11.14 -12.97
C LYS A 146 0.34 11.71 -14.01
N GLN A 147 -0.01 12.83 -14.63
CA GLN A 147 0.79 13.52 -15.63
C GLN A 147 1.89 14.38 -15.00
N SER A 148 1.85 14.62 -13.69
CA SER A 148 2.85 15.45 -13.00
C SER A 148 4.26 14.88 -13.20
N ASN A 149 5.24 15.79 -13.34
CA ASN A 149 6.64 15.39 -13.31
C ASN A 149 6.99 14.98 -11.88
N PHE A 150 7.32 13.71 -11.67
CA PHE A 150 7.64 13.16 -10.36
C PHE A 150 8.79 13.93 -9.66
N HIS A 151 9.78 14.37 -10.42
CA HIS A 151 10.94 15.07 -9.84
C HIS A 151 10.61 16.45 -9.30
N SER A 152 9.57 17.12 -9.82
CA SER A 152 9.08 18.40 -9.32
C SER A 152 8.12 18.29 -8.13
N ILE A 153 7.65 17.08 -7.79
CA ILE A 153 6.80 16.85 -6.62
C ILE A 153 7.69 16.90 -5.37
N SER A 154 7.52 17.92 -4.53
CA SER A 154 8.22 18.01 -3.24
C SER A 154 7.61 17.09 -2.19
N ASP A 155 8.38 16.74 -1.14
CA ASP A 155 7.85 15.98 0.00
C ASP A 155 6.74 16.75 0.71
N HIS A 156 6.84 18.10 0.78
CA HIS A 156 5.79 18.97 1.30
C HIS A 156 4.49 18.83 0.51
N HIS A 157 4.56 18.76 -0.84
CA HIS A 157 3.38 18.55 -1.69
C HIS A 157 2.74 17.19 -1.43
N VAL A 158 3.56 16.13 -1.28
CA VAL A 158 3.07 14.78 -0.92
C VAL A 158 2.38 14.80 0.44
N HIS A 159 2.99 15.45 1.43
CA HIS A 159 2.40 15.60 2.78
C HIS A 159 1.07 16.36 2.73
N SER A 160 1.02 17.50 2.03
CA SER A 160 -0.22 18.28 1.85
C SER A 160 -1.34 17.47 1.20
N ALA A 161 -1.01 16.66 0.18
CA ALA A 161 -1.98 15.78 -0.46
C ALA A 161 -2.47 14.67 0.49
N GLN A 162 -1.58 14.09 1.28
CA GLN A 162 -1.91 13.12 2.33
C GLN A 162 -2.88 13.72 3.36
N GLU A 163 -2.59 14.92 3.85
CA GLU A 163 -3.46 15.59 4.84
C GLU A 163 -4.83 15.89 4.25
N LYS A 164 -4.92 16.39 3.01
CA LYS A 164 -6.20 16.58 2.33
C LYS A 164 -6.99 15.27 2.23
N LEU A 165 -6.33 14.15 1.84
CA LEU A 165 -6.97 12.84 1.77
C LEU A 165 -7.50 12.36 3.12
N ASN A 166 -6.74 12.59 4.19
CA ASN A 166 -7.05 12.14 5.54
C ASN A 166 -8.09 13.01 6.24
N ASN A 167 -8.33 14.22 5.74
CA ASN A 167 -9.36 15.15 6.21
C ASN A 167 -10.65 15.13 5.37
N LEU A 168 -10.73 14.28 4.33
CA LEU A 168 -11.98 14.13 3.56
C LEU A 168 -12.94 13.18 4.29
N PRO A 169 -14.16 13.62 4.68
CA PRO A 169 -15.17 12.75 5.25
C PRO A 169 -15.49 11.56 4.33
N ARG A 170 -15.72 10.40 4.90
CA ARG A 170 -16.03 9.17 4.14
C ARG A 170 -17.40 8.63 4.53
N LYS A 171 -18.27 8.41 3.53
CA LYS A 171 -19.58 7.78 3.76
C LYS A 171 -19.45 6.44 4.47
N CYS A 172 -18.43 5.62 4.14
CA CYS A 172 -18.17 4.32 4.79
C CYS A 172 -17.63 4.42 6.23
N LEU A 173 -17.37 5.61 6.74
CA LEU A 173 -16.99 5.92 8.11
C LEU A 173 -18.06 6.75 8.83
N ASN A 174 -19.32 6.67 8.38
CA ASN A 174 -20.41 7.51 8.88
C ASN A 174 -20.07 9.00 8.85
N PHE A 175 -19.45 9.45 7.74
CA PHE A 175 -18.97 10.81 7.50
C PHE A 175 -17.80 11.28 8.39
N LEU A 176 -17.24 10.43 9.23
CA LEU A 176 -15.97 10.72 9.86
C LEU A 176 -14.85 10.84 8.80
N THR A 177 -13.86 11.64 9.11
CA THR A 177 -12.60 11.68 8.36
C THR A 177 -11.72 10.48 8.74
N PRO A 178 -10.78 10.06 7.87
CA PRO A 178 -9.77 9.07 8.22
C PRO A 178 -8.94 9.45 9.46
N HIS A 179 -8.70 10.74 9.71
CA HIS A 179 -8.01 11.20 10.92
C HIS A 179 -8.82 10.89 12.19
N GLU A 180 -10.11 11.25 12.22
CA GLU A 180 -11.00 11.01 13.36
C GLU A 180 -11.16 9.51 13.61
N ALA A 181 -11.45 8.74 12.55
CA ALA A 181 -11.57 7.28 12.66
C ALA A 181 -10.28 6.62 13.15
N TRP A 182 -9.11 7.07 12.68
CA TRP A 182 -7.82 6.58 13.17
C TRP A 182 -7.66 6.85 14.66
N PHE A 183 -7.94 8.06 15.12
CA PHE A 183 -7.82 8.42 16.54
C PHE A 183 -8.72 7.55 17.43
N ILE A 184 -9.97 7.36 17.06
CA ILE A 184 -10.93 6.52 17.76
C ILE A 184 -10.39 5.08 17.90
N HIS A 185 -10.00 4.47 16.79
CA HIS A 185 -9.59 3.07 16.79
C HIS A 185 -8.21 2.82 17.39
N SER A 186 -7.26 3.75 17.24
CA SER A 186 -5.94 3.62 17.85
C SER A 186 -5.97 3.74 19.36
N SER A 187 -6.79 4.62 19.91
CA SER A 187 -6.96 4.79 21.36
C SER A 187 -7.54 3.53 22.02
N HIS A 188 -8.54 2.91 21.39
CA HIS A 188 -9.09 1.64 21.90
C HIS A 188 -8.08 0.48 21.81
N SER A 189 -7.22 0.47 20.79
CA SER A 189 -6.20 -0.57 20.62
C SER A 189 -5.10 -0.51 21.70
N VAL A 190 -4.77 0.67 22.20
CA VAL A 190 -3.78 0.86 23.28
C VAL A 190 -4.36 0.46 24.64
N ALA A 191 -5.65 0.70 24.87
CA ALA A 191 -6.31 0.39 26.15
C ALA A 191 -6.52 -1.10 26.40
N LEU A 192 -6.43 -1.96 25.39
CA LEU A 192 -6.65 -3.41 25.48
C LEU A 192 -5.37 -4.23 25.73
N HIS A 193 -4.20 -3.58 25.85
CA HIS A 193 -2.94 -4.24 26.17
C HIS A 193 -2.26 -3.49 27.32
N PRO A 194 -2.58 -3.84 28.60
CA PRO A 194 -1.82 -3.37 29.75
C PRO A 194 -0.41 -3.95 29.78
#